data_545a1c4b39364af4a73ff5ce2f8b3852
#
_entry.id   545a1c4b39364af4a73ff5ce2f8b3852
#
_cell.length_a   1.000
_cell.length_b   1.000
_cell.length_c   1.000
_cell.angle_alpha   90.00
_cell.angle_beta   90.00
_cell.angle_gamma   90.00
#
_symmetry.space_group_name_H-M   'P 1'
#
loop_
_entity.id
_entity.type
_entity.pdbx_description
1 polymer ?
#
loop_
_entity_poly.entity_id
_entity_poly.type
_entity_poly.pdbx_seq_one_letter_code
_entity_poly.pdbx_strand_id
1 'polypeptide(L)'
;MSQQEETEERLRPLMIRSLEGDPGAHRQLLDVLGRYLRGYFARRIGATAAEVEDLVQETLLAVHLKRDSYDRSLPFTPWAYALARYKLIDHLRRRSRSIQVPLEDAEALFAVEDAEEGAVRTDLERLLQRLPDRQRTLLEDVKLQGLSIEEAARKRGVTAVSARVMLHRSLKWLNQVLRDENG
;
A
#
# COMPACT_ATOMS: atom_id res chain seq x y z
N MET A 1 -11.87 -17.47 -5.66
CA MET A 1 -10.94 -17.17 -4.55
C MET A 1 -10.14 -15.93 -4.93
N SER A 2 -10.17 -14.91 -4.10
CA SER A 2 -9.34 -13.73 -4.33
C SER A 2 -7.88 -14.05 -3.97
N GLN A 3 -6.93 -13.32 -4.55
CA GLN A 3 -5.49 -13.48 -4.22
C GLN A 3 -5.22 -13.24 -2.72
N GLN A 4 -6.07 -12.46 -2.07
CA GLN A 4 -6.00 -12.20 -0.62
C GLN A 4 -6.45 -13.42 0.19
N GLU A 5 -7.52 -14.10 -0.21
CA GLU A 5 -7.97 -15.34 0.44
C GLU A 5 -6.92 -16.43 0.35
N GLU A 6 -6.32 -16.62 -0.84
CA GLU A 6 -5.24 -17.59 -1.04
C GLU A 6 -4.01 -17.27 -0.19
N THR A 7 -3.68 -15.98 -0.06
CA THR A 7 -2.57 -15.51 0.79
C THR A 7 -2.87 -15.76 2.27
N GLU A 8 -4.08 -15.50 2.72
CA GLU A 8 -4.53 -15.74 4.09
C GLU A 8 -4.52 -17.23 4.44
N GLU A 9 -5.10 -18.07 3.60
CA GLU A 9 -5.11 -19.54 3.78
C GLU A 9 -3.70 -20.12 3.90
N ARG A 10 -2.74 -19.52 3.23
CA ARG A 10 -1.34 -19.96 3.27
C ARG A 10 -0.57 -19.44 4.47
N LEU A 11 -0.75 -18.19 4.86
CA LEU A 11 0.05 -17.52 5.89
C LEU A 11 -0.49 -17.72 7.30
N ARG A 12 -1.81 -17.68 7.49
CA ARG A 12 -2.40 -17.79 8.83
C ARG A 12 -2.07 -19.08 9.56
N PRO A 13 -2.14 -20.29 8.96
CA PRO A 13 -1.74 -21.52 9.64
C PRO A 13 -0.27 -21.52 10.08
N LEU A 14 0.62 -20.92 9.28
CA LEU A 14 2.04 -20.79 9.65
C LEU A 14 2.22 -19.84 10.84
N MET A 15 1.46 -18.74 10.88
CA MET A 15 1.49 -17.82 12.01
C MET A 15 0.99 -18.47 13.29
N ILE A 16 -0.11 -19.22 13.25
CA ILE A 16 -0.63 -19.95 14.43
C ILE A 16 0.41 -20.94 14.97
N ARG A 17 0.99 -21.77 14.10
CA ARG A 17 2.03 -22.72 14.50
C ARG A 17 3.29 -22.01 15.01
N SER A 18 3.66 -20.89 14.44
CA SER A 18 4.76 -20.05 14.91
C SER A 18 4.54 -19.58 16.35
N LEU A 19 3.31 -19.18 16.69
CA LEU A 19 2.92 -18.78 18.05
C LEU A 19 2.86 -19.96 19.04
N GLU A 20 2.70 -21.17 18.54
CA GLU A 20 2.75 -22.42 19.31
C GLU A 20 4.20 -22.90 19.53
N GLY A 21 5.18 -22.12 19.04
CA GLY A 21 6.60 -22.39 19.26
C GLY A 21 7.25 -23.26 18.18
N ASP A 22 6.62 -23.46 17.01
CA ASP A 22 7.23 -24.15 15.87
C ASP A 22 8.22 -23.25 15.11
N PRO A 23 9.54 -23.45 15.24
CA PRO A 23 10.54 -22.62 14.59
C PRO A 23 10.60 -22.85 13.07
N GLY A 24 10.16 -24.01 12.60
CA GLY A 24 10.06 -24.33 11.18
C GLY A 24 8.94 -23.55 10.52
N ALA A 25 7.76 -23.53 11.15
CA ALA A 25 6.63 -22.74 10.70
C ALA A 25 6.94 -21.25 10.71
N HIS A 26 7.67 -20.76 11.74
CA HIS A 26 8.09 -19.36 11.79
C HIS A 26 9.01 -18.97 10.63
N ARG A 27 10.02 -19.76 10.33
CA ARG A 27 10.89 -19.52 9.17
C ARG A 27 10.11 -19.53 7.86
N GLN A 28 9.26 -20.54 7.68
CA GLN A 28 8.43 -20.65 6.48
C GLN A 28 7.46 -19.47 6.33
N LEU A 29 6.89 -18.99 7.44
CA LEU A 29 6.05 -17.77 7.47
C LEU A 29 6.81 -16.57 6.92
N LEU A 30 8.01 -16.31 7.45
CA LEU A 30 8.81 -15.16 7.03
C LEU A 30 9.25 -15.26 5.56
N ASP A 31 9.63 -16.44 5.10
CA ASP A 31 10.03 -16.70 3.71
C ASP A 31 8.86 -16.45 2.74
N VAL A 32 7.68 -16.97 3.06
CA VAL A 32 6.49 -16.80 2.21
C VAL A 32 6.01 -15.37 2.25
N LEU A 33 5.89 -14.76 3.43
CA LEU A 33 5.47 -13.37 3.59
C LEU A 33 6.44 -12.42 2.87
N GLY A 34 7.75 -12.65 2.94
CA GLY A 34 8.76 -11.85 2.26
C GLY A 34 8.55 -11.78 0.74
N ARG A 35 8.08 -12.87 0.10
CA ARG A 35 7.76 -12.87 -1.33
C ARG A 35 6.56 -11.96 -1.65
N TYR A 36 5.51 -12.02 -0.85
CA TYR A 36 4.36 -11.14 -1.02
C TYR A 36 4.71 -9.66 -0.77
N LEU A 37 5.50 -9.38 0.27
CA LEU A 37 5.95 -8.02 0.60
C LEU A 37 6.83 -7.41 -0.51
N ARG A 38 7.70 -8.19 -1.16
CA ARG A 38 8.48 -7.70 -2.32
C ARG A 38 7.56 -7.20 -3.43
N GLY A 39 6.56 -7.99 -3.80
CA GLY A 39 5.56 -7.56 -4.78
C GLY A 39 4.75 -6.35 -4.32
N TYR A 40 4.39 -6.32 -3.04
CA TYR A 40 3.66 -5.20 -2.44
C TYR A 40 4.45 -3.89 -2.51
N PHE A 41 5.71 -3.87 -2.07
CA PHE A 41 6.54 -2.67 -2.08
C PHE A 41 6.99 -2.27 -3.48
N ALA A 42 7.38 -3.21 -4.33
CA ALA A 42 7.83 -2.91 -5.69
C ALA A 42 6.76 -2.15 -6.52
N ARG A 43 5.48 -2.46 -6.29
CA ARG A 43 4.39 -1.76 -6.96
C ARG A 43 4.11 -0.35 -6.42
N ARG A 44 4.51 -0.06 -5.17
CA ARG A 44 4.15 1.18 -4.45
C ARG A 44 5.26 2.21 -4.38
N ILE A 45 6.49 1.77 -4.38
CA ILE A 45 7.63 2.66 -4.36
C ILE A 45 8.36 2.51 -5.69
N GLY A 46 8.41 3.50 -6.52
CA GLY A 46 9.31 3.53 -7.70
C GLY A 46 10.78 3.58 -7.26
N ALA A 47 11.20 2.58 -6.45
CA ALA A 47 12.48 2.53 -5.75
C ALA A 47 13.39 1.46 -6.35
N THR A 48 14.66 1.50 -5.97
CA THR A 48 15.63 0.46 -6.33
C THR A 48 15.28 -0.88 -5.65
N ALA A 49 15.74 -1.98 -6.23
CA ALA A 49 15.56 -3.31 -5.63
C ALA A 49 16.14 -3.39 -4.20
N ALA A 50 17.19 -2.64 -3.90
CA ALA A 50 17.77 -2.56 -2.56
C ALA A 50 16.83 -1.90 -1.56
N GLU A 51 16.20 -0.78 -1.91
CA GLU A 51 15.22 -0.10 -1.03
C GLU A 51 13.98 -0.97 -0.76
N VAL A 52 13.52 -1.72 -1.78
CA VAL A 52 12.44 -2.71 -1.61
C VAL A 52 12.86 -3.79 -0.62
N GLU A 53 14.06 -4.35 -0.75
CA GLU A 53 14.54 -5.40 0.15
C GLU A 53 14.72 -4.89 1.58
N ASP A 54 15.22 -3.67 1.78
CA ASP A 54 15.31 -3.05 3.10
C ASP A 54 13.94 -2.95 3.78
N LEU A 55 12.92 -2.49 3.06
CA LEU A 55 11.53 -2.43 3.56
C LEU A 55 10.97 -3.81 3.89
N VAL A 56 11.26 -4.81 3.07
CA VAL A 56 10.87 -6.21 3.33
C VAL A 56 11.50 -6.67 4.64
N GLN A 57 12.81 -6.50 4.82
CA GLN A 57 13.52 -6.91 6.02
C GLN A 57 13.02 -6.18 7.27
N GLU A 58 12.82 -4.85 7.19
CA GLU A 58 12.25 -4.08 8.31
C GLU A 58 10.84 -4.55 8.69
N THR A 59 10.03 -4.94 7.70
CA THR A 59 8.67 -5.44 7.95
C THR A 59 8.70 -6.83 8.56
N LEU A 60 9.51 -7.74 8.04
CA LEU A 60 9.67 -9.10 8.59
C LEU A 60 10.19 -9.06 10.03
N LEU A 61 11.12 -8.16 10.32
CA LEU A 61 11.58 -7.94 11.69
C LEU A 61 10.45 -7.42 12.60
N ALA A 62 9.63 -6.50 12.11
CA ALA A 62 8.47 -6.00 12.87
C ALA A 62 7.44 -7.11 13.14
N VAL A 63 7.17 -7.98 12.16
CA VAL A 63 6.32 -9.17 12.32
C VAL A 63 6.91 -10.10 13.39
N HIS A 64 8.21 -10.39 13.32
CA HIS A 64 8.90 -11.23 14.30
C HIS A 64 8.78 -10.68 15.72
N LEU A 65 9.07 -9.39 15.90
CA LEU A 65 9.08 -8.76 17.24
C LEU A 65 7.66 -8.55 17.81
N LYS A 66 6.68 -8.33 16.96
CA LYS A 66 5.30 -8.03 17.37
C LYS A 66 4.34 -9.23 17.28
N ARG A 67 4.83 -10.43 16.94
CA ARG A 67 3.99 -11.61 16.73
C ARG A 67 3.06 -11.92 17.89
N ASP A 68 3.50 -11.69 19.13
CA ASP A 68 2.72 -11.94 20.34
C ASP A 68 1.54 -10.96 20.51
N SER A 69 1.52 -9.85 19.77
CA SER A 69 0.41 -8.90 19.71
C SER A 69 -0.66 -9.25 18.68
N TYR A 70 -0.42 -10.28 17.85
CA TYR A 70 -1.41 -10.72 16.86
C TYR A 70 -2.54 -11.48 17.54
N ASP A 71 -3.78 -11.04 17.29
CA ASP A 71 -4.98 -11.72 17.73
C ASP A 71 -5.31 -12.90 16.80
N ARG A 72 -5.23 -14.13 17.34
CA ARG A 72 -5.46 -15.38 16.59
C ARG A 72 -6.90 -15.53 16.07
N SER A 73 -7.87 -14.78 16.62
CA SER A 73 -9.27 -14.79 16.17
C SER A 73 -9.46 -14.02 14.86
N LEU A 74 -8.53 -13.12 14.52
CA LEU A 74 -8.59 -12.26 13.35
C LEU A 74 -7.76 -12.82 12.17
N PRO A 75 -8.03 -12.39 10.93
CA PRO A 75 -7.19 -12.70 9.79
C PRO A 75 -5.77 -12.16 9.96
N PHE A 76 -4.78 -12.93 9.48
CA PHE A 76 -3.36 -12.56 9.61
C PHE A 76 -2.92 -11.49 8.61
N THR A 77 -3.40 -11.59 7.37
CA THR A 77 -2.94 -10.71 6.27
C THR A 77 -3.22 -9.23 6.56
N PRO A 78 -4.39 -8.79 7.04
CA PRO A 78 -4.62 -7.39 7.40
C PRO A 78 -3.65 -6.87 8.46
N TRP A 79 -3.34 -7.69 9.48
CA TRP A 79 -2.39 -7.33 10.52
C TRP A 79 -0.96 -7.19 9.98
N ALA A 80 -0.50 -8.12 9.14
CA ALA A 80 0.82 -8.09 8.54
C ALA A 80 0.97 -6.90 7.56
N TYR A 81 -0.05 -6.64 6.74
CA TYR A 81 -0.05 -5.49 5.82
C TYR A 81 -0.18 -4.14 6.54
N ALA A 82 -0.82 -4.08 7.70
CA ALA A 82 -0.79 -2.87 8.53
C ALA A 82 0.64 -2.53 8.99
N LEU A 83 1.45 -3.52 9.36
CA LEU A 83 2.87 -3.34 9.68
C LEU A 83 3.67 -2.91 8.43
N ALA A 84 3.42 -3.53 7.28
CA ALA A 84 4.05 -3.18 6.01
C ALA A 84 3.75 -1.74 5.62
N ARG A 85 2.48 -1.33 5.73
CA ARG A 85 2.03 0.03 5.46
C ARG A 85 2.71 1.05 6.38
N TYR A 86 2.80 0.75 7.67
CA TYR A 86 3.50 1.61 8.62
C TYR A 86 4.97 1.82 8.22
N LYS A 87 5.67 0.74 7.85
CA LYS A 87 7.06 0.80 7.39
C LYS A 87 7.22 1.58 6.09
N LEU A 88 6.28 1.41 5.17
CA LEU A 88 6.26 2.15 3.91
C LEU A 88 6.08 3.66 4.15
N ILE A 89 5.12 4.06 4.99
CA ILE A 89 4.89 5.46 5.35
C ILE A 89 6.15 6.06 6.00
N ASP A 90 6.79 5.34 6.92
CA ASP A 90 8.00 5.80 7.59
C ASP A 90 9.18 5.97 6.59
N HIS A 91 9.33 5.04 5.65
CA HIS A 91 10.30 5.14 4.55
C HIS A 91 10.05 6.38 3.68
N LEU A 92 8.82 6.60 3.27
CA LEU A 92 8.42 7.77 2.46
C LEU A 92 8.61 9.08 3.24
N ARG A 93 8.34 9.09 4.54
CA ARG A 93 8.63 10.23 5.43
C ARG A 93 10.13 10.54 5.49
N ARG A 94 10.97 9.52 5.60
CA ARG A 94 12.43 9.70 5.60
C ARG A 94 12.92 10.22 4.24
N ARG A 95 12.38 9.70 3.15
CA ARG A 95 12.70 10.15 1.78
C ARG A 95 12.19 11.57 1.51
N SER A 96 11.02 11.95 2.02
CA SER A 96 10.45 13.29 1.83
C SER A 96 11.09 14.37 2.71
N ARG A 97 11.75 14.03 3.81
CA ARG A 97 12.58 14.98 4.59
C ARG A 97 13.78 15.46 3.80
N SER A 98 14.24 14.70 2.83
CA SER A 98 15.21 15.15 1.83
C SER A 98 14.57 15.99 0.70
N ILE A 99 13.22 15.97 0.59
CA ILE A 99 12.43 16.69 -0.42
C ILE A 99 11.19 17.19 0.33
N GLN A 100 11.15 18.44 0.77
CA GLN A 100 10.08 19.08 1.56
C GLN A 100 8.65 18.76 1.06
N VAL A 101 8.03 17.69 1.57
CA VAL A 101 6.63 17.30 1.29
C VAL A 101 5.87 17.16 2.61
N PRO A 102 4.68 17.77 2.77
CA PRO A 102 3.86 17.63 3.96
C PRO A 102 3.37 16.18 4.17
N LEU A 103 3.32 15.76 5.43
CA LEU A 103 3.05 14.43 5.93
C LEU A 103 1.66 13.88 5.60
N GLU A 104 0.67 14.78 5.50
CA GLU A 104 -0.74 14.48 5.24
C GLU A 104 -0.96 13.88 3.84
N ASP A 105 -0.06 14.17 2.90
CA ASP A 105 -0.14 13.67 1.52
C ASP A 105 0.22 12.17 1.40
N ALA A 106 1.03 11.63 2.29
CA ALA A 106 1.41 10.22 2.25
C ALA A 106 0.28 9.29 2.72
N GLU A 107 -0.51 9.69 3.73
CA GLU A 107 -1.63 8.88 4.23
C GLU A 107 -2.81 8.83 3.24
N ALA A 108 -3.09 9.95 2.56
CA ALA A 108 -4.13 10.01 1.53
C ALA A 108 -3.82 9.16 0.30
N LEU A 109 -2.52 8.99 -0.04
CA LEU A 109 -2.08 8.15 -1.15
C LEU A 109 -2.35 6.64 -0.93
N PHE A 110 -2.50 6.19 0.31
CA PHE A 110 -2.66 4.77 0.66
C PHE A 110 -4.10 4.37 0.98
N ALA A 111 -5.00 5.32 1.26
CA ALA A 111 -6.37 5.02 1.66
C ALA A 111 -7.24 4.42 0.52
N VAL A 112 -6.81 4.56 -0.74
CA VAL A 112 -7.56 4.09 -1.93
C VAL A 112 -7.23 2.64 -2.32
N GLU A 113 -6.16 2.04 -1.78
CA GLU A 113 -5.65 0.74 -2.25
C GLU A 113 -6.12 -0.50 -1.47
N ASP A 114 -6.85 -0.33 -0.35
CA ASP A 114 -7.35 -1.47 0.45
C ASP A 114 -8.72 -2.00 0.02
N ALA A 115 -9.25 -1.51 -1.11
CA ALA A 115 -10.52 -1.99 -1.65
C ALA A 115 -10.30 -3.17 -2.62
N GLU A 116 -11.04 -4.25 -2.41
CA GLU A 116 -11.02 -5.56 -3.10
C GLU A 116 -10.85 -5.48 -4.63
N GLU A 117 -9.89 -6.25 -5.19
CA GLU A 117 -9.41 -6.16 -6.57
C GLU A 117 -10.41 -6.60 -7.69
N GLY A 118 -11.61 -7.04 -7.40
CA GLY A 118 -12.49 -7.63 -8.41
C GLY A 118 -13.74 -6.83 -8.78
N ALA A 119 -14.58 -6.50 -7.82
CA ALA A 119 -15.84 -5.75 -8.03
C ALA A 119 -15.58 -4.24 -8.06
N VAL A 120 -14.55 -3.78 -7.37
CA VAL A 120 -14.17 -2.38 -7.18
C VAL A 120 -13.57 -1.74 -8.44
N ARG A 121 -13.01 -2.53 -9.36
CA ARG A 121 -12.38 -1.98 -10.57
C ARG A 121 -13.40 -1.26 -11.47
N THR A 122 -14.60 -1.82 -11.63
CA THR A 122 -15.65 -1.21 -12.45
C THR A 122 -16.25 0.02 -11.78
N ASP A 123 -16.41 0.00 -10.46
CA ASP A 123 -16.93 1.14 -9.71
C ASP A 123 -15.86 2.24 -9.56
N LEU A 124 -14.59 1.87 -9.38
CA LEU A 124 -13.48 2.81 -9.38
C LEU A 124 -13.33 3.52 -10.73
N GLU A 125 -13.45 2.80 -11.85
CA GLU A 125 -13.43 3.40 -13.20
C GLU A 125 -14.57 4.42 -13.38
N ARG A 126 -15.78 4.10 -12.91
CA ARG A 126 -16.92 5.04 -12.91
C ARG A 126 -16.67 6.26 -12.03
N LEU A 127 -16.10 6.06 -10.84
CA LEU A 127 -15.75 7.16 -9.95
C LEU A 127 -14.65 8.05 -10.52
N LEU A 128 -13.63 7.46 -11.14
CA LEU A 128 -12.57 8.20 -11.81
C LEU A 128 -13.12 9.06 -12.96
N GLN A 129 -14.14 8.59 -13.69
CA GLN A 129 -14.80 9.37 -14.75
C GLN A 129 -15.53 10.62 -14.22
N ARG A 130 -15.86 10.67 -12.93
CA ARG A 130 -16.47 11.85 -12.28
C ARG A 130 -15.45 12.94 -11.90
N LEU A 131 -14.15 12.61 -11.93
CA LEU A 131 -13.09 13.59 -11.71
C LEU A 131 -12.89 14.46 -12.98
N PRO A 132 -12.51 15.75 -12.83
CA PRO A 132 -12.06 16.57 -13.95
C PRO A 132 -10.91 15.87 -14.70
N ASP A 133 -10.88 15.95 -16.04
CA ASP A 133 -9.93 15.23 -16.89
C ASP A 133 -8.46 15.38 -16.46
N ARG A 134 -8.05 16.59 -16.06
CA ARG A 134 -6.68 16.85 -15.62
C ARG A 134 -6.32 16.09 -14.33
N GLN A 135 -7.28 15.95 -13.41
CA GLN A 135 -7.09 15.24 -12.15
C GLN A 135 -7.08 13.74 -12.38
N ARG A 136 -8.03 13.25 -13.20
CA ARG A 136 -8.14 11.84 -13.58
C ARG A 136 -6.86 11.36 -14.25
N THR A 137 -6.42 12.03 -15.30
CA THR A 137 -5.23 11.63 -16.06
C THR A 137 -3.95 11.72 -15.24
N LEU A 138 -3.83 12.68 -14.34
CA LEU A 138 -2.70 12.76 -13.41
C LEU A 138 -2.71 11.59 -12.41
N LEU A 139 -3.88 11.24 -11.88
CA LEU A 139 -4.05 10.10 -10.99
C LEU A 139 -3.72 8.78 -11.69
N GLU A 140 -4.19 8.60 -12.93
CA GLU A 140 -3.87 7.44 -13.77
C GLU A 140 -2.36 7.32 -14.03
N ASP A 141 -1.69 8.42 -14.37
CA ASP A 141 -0.24 8.42 -14.60
C ASP A 141 0.54 7.98 -13.35
N VAL A 142 0.17 8.48 -12.19
CA VAL A 142 0.88 8.15 -10.93
C VAL A 142 0.49 6.78 -10.40
N LYS A 143 -0.81 6.42 -10.43
CA LYS A 143 -1.32 5.22 -9.76
C LYS A 143 -1.38 3.98 -10.64
N LEU A 144 -1.74 4.13 -11.92
CA LEU A 144 -1.86 3.01 -12.85
C LEU A 144 -0.59 2.79 -13.68
N GLN A 145 0.10 3.88 -14.07
CA GLN A 145 1.32 3.80 -14.88
C GLN A 145 2.60 3.83 -14.02
N GLY A 146 2.47 4.09 -12.69
CA GLY A 146 3.60 4.07 -11.76
C GLY A 146 4.60 5.22 -11.97
N LEU A 147 4.20 6.32 -12.61
CA LEU A 147 5.06 7.48 -12.75
C LEU A 147 5.25 8.19 -11.42
N SER A 148 6.43 8.75 -11.19
CA SER A 148 6.63 9.70 -10.10
C SER A 148 5.80 10.95 -10.30
N ILE A 149 5.50 11.68 -9.22
CA ILE A 149 4.74 12.94 -9.31
C ILE A 149 5.45 13.95 -10.22
N GLU A 150 6.78 13.99 -10.17
CA GLU A 150 7.61 14.85 -11.00
C GLU A 150 7.54 14.49 -12.50
N GLU A 151 7.52 13.19 -12.82
CA GLU A 151 7.38 12.71 -14.20
C GLU A 151 5.97 12.96 -14.72
N ALA A 152 4.95 12.66 -13.93
CA ALA A 152 3.55 12.93 -14.28
C ALA A 152 3.29 14.45 -14.45
N ALA A 153 3.85 15.29 -13.58
CA ALA A 153 3.77 16.74 -13.67
C ALA A 153 4.39 17.26 -14.98
N ARG A 154 5.60 16.80 -15.32
CA ARG A 154 6.27 17.12 -16.59
C ARG A 154 5.46 16.67 -17.79
N LYS A 155 4.93 15.45 -17.78
CA LYS A 155 4.10 14.88 -18.84
C LYS A 155 2.83 15.72 -19.07
N ARG A 156 2.25 16.26 -17.98
CA ARG A 156 1.00 17.05 -18.02
C ARG A 156 1.21 18.57 -18.12
N GLY A 157 2.46 19.04 -18.14
CA GLY A 157 2.78 20.46 -18.26
C GLY A 157 2.37 21.28 -17.03
N VAL A 158 2.43 20.68 -15.85
CA VAL A 158 2.13 21.36 -14.56
C VAL A 158 3.35 21.32 -13.65
N THR A 159 3.37 22.15 -12.62
CA THR A 159 4.43 22.08 -11.60
C THR A 159 4.22 20.87 -10.69
N ALA A 160 5.30 20.33 -10.13
CA ALA A 160 5.21 19.23 -9.17
C ALA A 160 4.36 19.57 -7.93
N VAL A 161 4.38 20.84 -7.49
CA VAL A 161 3.53 21.35 -6.41
C VAL A 161 2.05 21.29 -6.79
N SER A 162 1.71 21.78 -7.99
CA SER A 162 0.33 21.72 -8.50
C SER A 162 -0.15 20.29 -8.67
N ALA A 163 0.71 19.39 -9.16
CA ALA A 163 0.39 17.97 -9.29
C ALA A 163 0.08 17.32 -7.94
N ARG A 164 0.87 17.61 -6.90
CA ARG A 164 0.62 17.12 -5.51
C ARG A 164 -0.72 17.59 -4.98
N VAL A 165 -1.02 18.89 -5.12
CA VAL A 165 -2.30 19.46 -4.66
C VAL A 165 -3.48 18.83 -5.40
N MET A 166 -3.36 18.64 -6.71
CA MET A 166 -4.41 17.96 -7.50
C MET A 166 -4.62 16.52 -7.08
N LEU A 167 -3.56 15.74 -6.89
CA LEU A 167 -3.63 14.36 -6.42
C LEU A 167 -4.28 14.27 -5.04
N HIS A 168 -3.83 15.11 -4.10
CA HIS A 168 -4.41 15.15 -2.75
C HIS A 168 -5.93 15.43 -2.78
N ARG A 169 -6.35 16.44 -3.53
CA ARG A 169 -7.78 16.78 -3.67
C ARG A 169 -8.59 15.65 -4.31
N SER A 170 -8.04 15.01 -5.34
CA SER A 170 -8.69 13.89 -6.03
C SER A 170 -8.88 12.68 -5.09
N LEU A 171 -7.84 12.32 -4.34
CA LEU A 171 -7.88 11.22 -3.40
C LEU A 171 -8.81 11.51 -2.21
N LYS A 172 -8.79 12.74 -1.68
CA LYS A 172 -9.71 13.15 -0.62
C LYS A 172 -11.16 13.07 -1.08
N TRP A 173 -11.47 13.53 -2.31
CA TRP A 173 -12.79 13.43 -2.90
C TRP A 173 -13.23 11.97 -3.11
N LEU A 174 -12.37 11.12 -3.67
CA LEU A 174 -12.63 9.69 -3.84
C LEU A 174 -12.94 9.01 -2.51
N ASN A 175 -12.15 9.27 -1.47
CA ASN A 175 -12.39 8.74 -0.13
C ASN A 175 -13.73 9.18 0.46
N GLN A 176 -14.14 10.43 0.23
CA GLN A 176 -15.43 10.93 0.68
C GLN A 176 -16.57 10.19 -0.01
N VAL A 177 -16.50 10.08 -1.35
CA VAL A 177 -17.56 9.40 -2.13
C VAL A 177 -17.67 7.92 -1.76
N LEU A 178 -16.55 7.22 -1.59
CA LEU A 178 -16.54 5.81 -1.17
C LEU A 178 -17.14 5.59 0.23
N ARG A 179 -16.95 6.54 1.14
CA ARG A 179 -17.60 6.49 2.47
C ARG A 179 -19.10 6.72 2.39
N ASP A 180 -19.52 7.67 1.54
CA ASP A 180 -20.94 8.02 1.39
C ASP A 180 -21.73 6.93 0.64
N GLU A 181 -21.08 6.12 -0.22
CA GLU A 181 -21.70 5.01 -0.94
C GLU A 181 -21.75 3.70 -0.09
N ASN A 182 -20.91 3.58 0.96
CA ASN A 182 -20.85 2.41 1.84
C ASN A 182 -21.56 2.61 3.20
N GLY A 183 -22.18 3.73 3.46
CA GLY A 183 -22.98 4.08 4.65
C GLY A 183 -24.46 4.12 4.35
#